data_9939109c81b9786ef720b26dab7ca7e8
#
_entry.id   9939109c81b9786ef720b26dab7ca7e8
#
_cell.length_a   1.000
_cell.length_b   1.000
_cell.length_c   1.000
_cell.angle_alpha   90.00
_cell.angle_beta   90.00
_cell.angle_gamma   90.00
#
_symmetry.space_group_name_H-M   'P 1'
#
loop_
_entity.id
_entity.type
_entity.pdbx_description
1 polymer ?
#
loop_
_entity_poly.entity_id
_entity_poly.type
_entity_poly.pdbx_seq_one_letter_code
_entity_poly.pdbx_strand_id
1 'polypeptide(L)'
;MKNLSTRGRVAVVVVLSAVPALALMVYGALEQRYLAESHAREELRRYARLVAARAEQTLERARHLLTASAGAVPALLRDRQACHEHFRELMRAGEGLYQSLGLYRASGELQCNARAWDDGVNVSDRPYFREAVDSGRFSIGGYRAGRAAGRDGIDLGQPVHDADGEVVAVQFARLDLKPLGELVGALPRPPGAVVTLLDRDGIVLAQLPPQGARVGNKLSEPRLSHAMSTAGSGVLETTDAGGAPRVYAFQGVAEIPDGAPLLRVVAGVPQGVIYAEARTTFIKTLGSLVAVTMLLLLGGWYGAEIMVLRNLRKLLDVARRVQAGDLTARTGLPGGREEVSRLGEAFDQMAQALQDRDAELQKALRETRELAITDPLTGLHNRRYLWELLGRELLKARRNRTAVAAILADIDYFKRFNDTWGHEAGDLVLKRVADVIREHVRGSDIGCRYGGEELAVVLPDAALEVAVERAERLRRGIAALRLEHDGQPLDAVTASFGIAIYPAHGGDAEALLRAADEALYEAKKAGRNRIEVSRAKPA
;
A
#
# COMPACT_ATOMS: atom_id res chain seq x y z
N MET A 1 -8.23 -11.46 -13.32
CA MET A 1 -7.25 -10.34 -13.34
C MET A 1 -7.39 -9.36 -14.51
N LYS A 2 -8.16 -9.66 -15.59
CA LYS A 2 -8.30 -8.75 -16.78
C LYS A 2 -9.00 -7.41 -16.49
N ASN A 3 -9.80 -7.29 -15.44
CA ASN A 3 -10.61 -6.09 -15.14
C ASN A 3 -10.07 -5.21 -13.98
N LEU A 4 -8.90 -5.54 -13.42
CA LEU A 4 -8.32 -4.71 -12.36
C LEU A 4 -7.49 -3.57 -12.94
N SER A 5 -7.67 -2.36 -12.39
CA SER A 5 -6.80 -1.21 -12.67
C SER A 5 -5.33 -1.53 -12.33
N THR A 6 -4.38 -0.82 -12.92
CA THR A 6 -2.95 -1.00 -12.64
C THR A 6 -2.65 -0.92 -11.13
N ARG A 7 -3.33 -0.03 -10.40
CA ARG A 7 -3.27 0.09 -8.95
C ARG A 7 -3.76 -1.17 -8.24
N GLY A 8 -4.86 -1.76 -8.70
CA GLY A 8 -5.39 -3.01 -8.16
C GLY A 8 -4.45 -4.19 -8.39
N ARG A 9 -3.76 -4.25 -9.52
CA ARG A 9 -2.76 -5.30 -9.80
C ARG A 9 -1.54 -5.20 -8.89
N VAL A 10 -1.01 -3.99 -8.65
CA VAL A 10 0.09 -3.75 -7.70
C VAL A 10 -0.33 -4.15 -6.29
N ALA A 11 -1.52 -3.76 -5.83
CA ALA A 11 -2.03 -4.15 -4.52
C ALA A 11 -2.14 -5.67 -4.36
N VAL A 12 -2.66 -6.37 -5.37
CA VAL A 12 -2.75 -7.85 -5.37
C VAL A 12 -1.37 -8.49 -5.28
N VAL A 13 -0.38 -8.00 -6.03
CA VAL A 13 0.99 -8.54 -5.98
C VAL A 13 1.61 -8.35 -4.59
N VAL A 14 1.48 -7.16 -3.99
CA VAL A 14 1.99 -6.86 -2.63
C VAL A 14 1.30 -7.74 -1.58
N VAL A 15 -0.03 -7.90 -1.65
CA VAL A 15 -0.76 -8.77 -0.71
C VAL A 15 -0.36 -10.23 -0.89
N LEU A 16 -0.23 -10.73 -2.13
CA LEU A 16 0.22 -12.09 -2.41
C LEU A 16 1.65 -12.33 -1.93
N SER A 17 2.54 -11.36 -2.03
CA SER A 17 3.92 -11.48 -1.52
C SER A 17 4.00 -11.51 0.01
N ALA A 18 2.98 -10.98 0.73
CA ALA A 18 2.90 -11.06 2.18
C ALA A 18 2.41 -12.44 2.69
N VAL A 19 1.76 -13.26 1.86
CA VAL A 19 1.24 -14.58 2.25
C VAL A 19 2.32 -15.54 2.79
N PRO A 20 3.48 -15.73 2.12
CA PRO A 20 4.55 -16.56 2.65
C PRO A 20 5.09 -16.06 3.99
N ALA A 21 5.23 -14.76 4.16
CA ALA A 21 5.68 -14.15 5.42
C ALA A 21 4.66 -14.39 6.55
N LEU A 22 3.38 -14.27 6.26
CA LEU A 22 2.31 -14.60 7.19
C LEU A 22 2.31 -16.09 7.56
N ALA A 23 2.49 -16.97 6.59
CA ALA A 23 2.57 -18.41 6.84
C ALA A 23 3.76 -18.77 7.73
N LEU A 24 4.96 -18.21 7.48
CA LEU A 24 6.14 -18.38 8.32
C LEU A 24 5.93 -17.82 9.73
N MET A 25 5.26 -16.68 9.86
CA MET A 25 4.96 -16.09 11.16
C MET A 25 4.00 -16.97 11.97
N VAL A 26 2.95 -17.51 11.34
CA VAL A 26 2.00 -18.43 12.00
C VAL A 26 2.71 -19.72 12.42
N TYR A 27 3.55 -20.29 11.53
CA TYR A 27 4.36 -21.46 11.84
C TYR A 27 5.28 -21.21 13.03
N GLY A 28 6.05 -20.10 13.02
CA GLY A 28 6.92 -19.74 14.13
C GLY A 28 6.17 -19.49 15.44
N ALA A 29 4.97 -18.91 15.39
CA ALA A 29 4.14 -18.71 16.57
C ALA A 29 3.65 -20.05 17.18
N LEU A 30 3.29 -21.02 16.34
CA LEU A 30 2.91 -22.37 16.79
C LEU A 30 4.10 -23.10 17.40
N GLU A 31 5.27 -23.01 16.80
CA GLU A 31 6.52 -23.59 17.29
C GLU A 31 6.93 -22.97 18.63
N GLN A 32 6.92 -21.64 18.75
CA GLN A 32 7.18 -20.93 20.00
C GLN A 32 6.21 -21.33 21.11
N ARG A 33 4.94 -21.51 20.78
CA ARG A 33 3.94 -21.97 21.75
C ARG A 33 4.25 -23.38 22.23
N TYR A 34 4.60 -24.30 21.36
CA TYR A 34 4.99 -25.67 21.70
C TYR A 34 6.25 -25.71 22.57
N LEU A 35 7.29 -24.92 22.21
CA LEU A 35 8.51 -24.81 22.99
C LEU A 35 8.26 -24.20 24.38
N ALA A 36 7.49 -23.13 24.47
CA ALA A 36 7.13 -22.52 25.75
C ALA A 36 6.43 -23.49 26.69
N GLU A 37 5.52 -24.33 26.15
CA GLU A 37 4.82 -25.35 26.92
C GLU A 37 5.76 -26.46 27.39
N SER A 38 6.62 -26.96 26.52
CA SER A 38 7.59 -28.01 26.86
C SER A 38 8.59 -27.55 27.92
N HIS A 39 9.09 -26.31 27.80
CA HIS A 39 9.98 -25.72 28.78
C HIS A 39 9.28 -25.50 30.14
N ALA A 40 8.05 -24.96 30.12
CA ALA A 40 7.29 -24.75 31.34
C ALA A 40 7.00 -26.08 32.07
N ARG A 41 6.64 -27.16 31.34
CA ARG A 41 6.45 -28.50 31.93
C ARG A 41 7.72 -29.02 32.60
N GLU A 42 8.87 -28.90 31.95
CA GLU A 42 10.14 -29.39 32.49
C GLU A 42 10.62 -28.51 33.67
N GLU A 43 10.46 -27.20 33.58
CA GLU A 43 10.78 -26.27 34.67
C GLU A 43 9.91 -26.53 35.90
N LEU A 44 8.59 -26.70 35.72
CA LEU A 44 7.68 -27.04 36.83
C LEU A 44 8.00 -28.40 37.44
N ARG A 45 8.32 -29.42 36.63
CA ARG A 45 8.74 -30.73 37.10
C ARG A 45 10.01 -30.62 37.94
N ARG A 46 11.01 -29.87 37.50
CA ARG A 46 12.26 -29.62 38.20
C ARG A 46 12.01 -28.89 39.51
N TYR A 47 11.15 -27.85 39.46
CA TYR A 47 10.80 -27.08 40.63
C TYR A 47 10.06 -27.95 41.69
N ALA A 48 9.06 -28.74 41.27
CA ALA A 48 8.33 -29.65 42.16
C ALA A 48 9.29 -30.66 42.83
N ARG A 49 10.26 -31.21 42.11
CA ARG A 49 11.30 -32.11 42.66
C ARG A 49 12.20 -31.40 43.66
N LEU A 50 12.64 -30.16 43.40
CA LEU A 50 13.44 -29.39 44.35
C LEU A 50 12.70 -29.09 45.66
N VAL A 51 11.43 -28.70 45.55
CA VAL A 51 10.58 -28.48 46.73
C VAL A 51 10.37 -29.77 47.49
N ALA A 52 10.10 -30.88 46.80
CA ALA A 52 9.94 -32.20 47.43
C ALA A 52 11.21 -32.63 48.17
N ALA A 53 12.38 -32.52 47.53
CA ALA A 53 13.68 -32.83 48.16
C ALA A 53 13.95 -31.97 49.42
N ARG A 54 13.54 -30.69 49.39
CA ARG A 54 13.70 -29.79 50.55
C ARG A 54 12.77 -30.18 51.69
N ALA A 55 11.49 -30.54 51.37
CA ALA A 55 10.52 -31.02 52.35
C ALA A 55 11.03 -32.36 52.95
N GLU A 56 11.51 -33.28 52.15
CA GLU A 56 12.08 -34.57 52.58
C GLU A 56 13.28 -34.37 53.50
N GLN A 57 14.20 -33.50 53.14
CA GLN A 57 15.36 -33.15 54.00
C GLN A 57 14.90 -32.64 55.38
N THR A 58 13.81 -31.90 55.42
CA THR A 58 13.25 -31.38 56.69
C THR A 58 12.64 -32.51 57.54
N LEU A 59 11.93 -33.43 56.91
CA LEU A 59 11.39 -34.62 57.59
C LEU A 59 12.49 -35.54 58.09
N GLU A 60 13.53 -35.81 57.30
CA GLU A 60 14.65 -36.61 57.68
C GLU A 60 15.46 -36.01 58.86
N ARG A 61 15.63 -34.67 58.92
CA ARG A 61 16.23 -33.99 60.07
C ARG A 61 15.41 -34.23 61.33
N ALA A 62 14.06 -34.14 61.23
CA ALA A 62 13.20 -34.43 62.38
C ALA A 62 13.31 -35.91 62.82
N ARG A 63 13.35 -36.85 61.88
CA ARG A 63 13.54 -38.28 62.16
C ARG A 63 14.87 -38.55 62.83
N HIS A 64 15.96 -37.99 62.31
CA HIS A 64 17.29 -38.13 62.92
C HIS A 64 17.37 -37.56 64.34
N LEU A 65 16.73 -36.40 64.59
CA LEU A 65 16.64 -35.81 65.91
C LEU A 65 16.00 -36.76 66.90
N LEU A 66 14.84 -37.30 66.51
CA LEU A 66 14.09 -38.26 67.38
C LEU A 66 14.85 -39.57 67.52
N THR A 67 15.45 -40.11 66.46
CA THR A 67 16.22 -41.36 66.55
C THR A 67 17.46 -41.19 67.41
N ALA A 68 18.19 -40.08 67.33
CA ALA A 68 19.38 -39.80 68.13
C ALA A 68 19.03 -39.72 69.63
N SER A 69 17.82 -39.29 70.02
CA SER A 69 17.35 -39.20 71.38
C SER A 69 16.76 -40.53 71.94
N ALA A 70 16.56 -41.53 71.06
CA ALA A 70 15.91 -42.81 71.47
C ALA A 70 16.64 -43.55 72.58
N GLY A 71 17.95 -43.51 72.66
CA GLY A 71 18.76 -44.13 73.72
C GLY A 71 18.48 -43.60 75.15
N ALA A 72 17.94 -42.38 75.28
CA ALA A 72 17.59 -41.79 76.56
C ALA A 72 16.19 -42.24 77.06
N VAL A 73 15.31 -42.72 76.16
CA VAL A 73 13.89 -43.00 76.43
C VAL A 73 13.65 -43.97 77.61
N PRO A 74 14.40 -45.03 77.78
CA PRO A 74 14.20 -45.91 78.93
C PRO A 74 14.32 -45.21 80.32
N ALA A 75 15.25 -44.23 80.41
CA ALA A 75 15.36 -43.41 81.63
C ALA A 75 14.24 -42.36 81.72
N LEU A 76 13.85 -41.75 80.56
CA LEU A 76 12.79 -40.76 80.52
C LEU A 76 11.39 -41.32 80.82
N LEU A 77 11.14 -42.59 80.61
CA LEU A 77 9.90 -43.28 81.00
C LEU A 77 9.74 -43.41 82.50
N ARG A 78 10.87 -43.36 83.24
CA ARG A 78 10.87 -43.49 84.74
C ARG A 78 10.78 -42.13 85.43
N ASP A 79 11.27 -41.08 84.78
CA ASP A 79 11.31 -39.71 85.31
C ASP A 79 10.67 -38.71 84.35
N ARG A 80 9.50 -38.24 84.77
CA ARG A 80 8.68 -37.33 83.97
C ARG A 80 9.27 -35.93 83.89
N GLN A 81 9.99 -35.48 84.92
CA GLN A 81 10.64 -34.17 84.90
C GLN A 81 11.87 -34.15 83.98
N ALA A 82 12.74 -35.14 84.09
CA ALA A 82 13.87 -35.32 83.20
C ALA A 82 13.41 -35.45 81.76
N CYS A 83 12.30 -36.12 81.49
CA CYS A 83 11.69 -36.23 80.21
C CYS A 83 11.28 -34.85 79.66
N HIS A 84 10.61 -34.03 80.46
CA HIS A 84 10.22 -32.67 80.06
C HIS A 84 11.44 -31.77 79.73
N GLU A 85 12.48 -31.80 80.56
CA GLU A 85 13.71 -31.02 80.34
C GLU A 85 14.43 -31.45 79.08
N HIS A 86 14.57 -32.75 78.87
CA HIS A 86 15.20 -33.30 77.67
C HIS A 86 14.53 -32.84 76.39
N PHE A 87 13.22 -32.97 76.26
CA PHE A 87 12.52 -32.53 75.03
C PHE A 87 12.44 -31.01 74.92
N ARG A 88 12.51 -30.26 76.01
CA ARG A 88 12.63 -28.79 75.96
C ARG A 88 13.97 -28.35 75.36
N GLU A 89 15.07 -29.04 75.69
CA GLU A 89 16.37 -28.79 75.14
C GLU A 89 16.43 -29.12 73.62
N LEU A 90 15.87 -30.29 73.24
CA LEU A 90 15.74 -30.67 71.84
C LEU A 90 14.89 -29.69 71.07
N MET A 91 13.83 -29.15 71.64
CA MET A 91 12.97 -28.16 71.01
C MET A 91 13.74 -26.82 70.76
N ARG A 92 14.62 -26.40 71.70
CA ARG A 92 15.46 -25.21 71.53
C ARG A 92 16.46 -25.40 70.42
N ALA A 93 17.05 -26.59 70.27
CA ALA A 93 17.99 -26.94 69.23
C ALA A 93 17.31 -27.02 67.85
N GLY A 94 16.00 -27.19 67.78
CA GLY A 94 15.22 -27.35 66.56
C GLY A 94 14.81 -26.04 65.84
N GLU A 95 15.45 -24.89 66.17
CA GLU A 95 15.30 -23.60 65.45
C GLU A 95 13.86 -23.15 65.15
N GLY A 96 12.91 -23.45 66.03
CA GLY A 96 11.51 -23.05 65.86
C GLY A 96 10.69 -23.87 64.86
N LEU A 97 11.25 -24.93 64.28
CA LEU A 97 10.54 -25.82 63.36
C LEU A 97 9.46 -26.65 64.03
N TYR A 98 9.63 -26.92 65.34
CA TYR A 98 8.72 -27.76 66.11
C TYR A 98 7.79 -26.93 66.98
N GLN A 99 6.49 -27.26 66.95
CA GLN A 99 5.51 -26.74 67.92
C GLN A 99 5.56 -27.46 69.25
N SER A 100 5.89 -28.75 69.21
CA SER A 100 5.97 -29.59 70.35
C SER A 100 6.83 -30.83 70.06
N LEU A 101 7.56 -31.27 71.07
CA LEU A 101 8.32 -32.51 71.10
C LEU A 101 7.97 -33.22 72.40
N GLY A 102 7.95 -34.56 72.41
CA GLY A 102 7.65 -35.32 73.64
C GLY A 102 7.61 -36.81 73.42
N LEU A 103 7.09 -37.50 74.44
CA LEU A 103 7.06 -38.95 74.54
C LEU A 103 5.67 -39.45 74.95
N TYR A 104 5.18 -40.44 74.23
CA TYR A 104 4.02 -41.22 74.55
C TYR A 104 4.45 -42.64 75.01
N ARG A 105 3.78 -43.20 75.94
CA ARG A 105 3.89 -44.64 76.25
C ARG A 105 3.25 -45.49 75.17
N ALA A 106 3.58 -46.75 75.05
CA ALA A 106 2.95 -47.66 74.09
C ALA A 106 1.42 -47.72 74.26
N SER A 107 0.88 -47.37 75.42
CA SER A 107 -0.58 -47.24 75.71
C SER A 107 -1.23 -46.01 75.07
N GLY A 108 -0.42 -45.09 74.49
CA GLY A 108 -0.87 -43.81 73.96
C GLY A 108 -0.96 -42.68 75.00
N GLU A 109 -0.65 -42.95 76.28
CA GLU A 109 -0.62 -41.92 77.33
C GLU A 109 0.59 -40.98 77.16
N LEU A 110 0.36 -39.69 77.40
CA LEU A 110 1.42 -38.68 77.35
C LEU A 110 2.35 -38.87 78.57
N GLN A 111 3.61 -39.23 78.31
CA GLN A 111 4.64 -39.30 79.33
C GLN A 111 5.16 -37.89 79.66
N CYS A 112 5.54 -37.11 78.63
CA CYS A 112 5.97 -35.75 78.82
C CYS A 112 5.87 -34.97 77.48
N ASN A 113 5.89 -33.62 77.56
CA ASN A 113 5.85 -32.71 76.46
C ASN A 113 6.75 -31.48 76.73
N ALA A 114 7.52 -31.02 75.81
CA ALA A 114 8.44 -29.85 75.91
C ALA A 114 7.75 -28.54 76.32
N ARG A 115 6.44 -28.35 76.03
CA ARG A 115 5.75 -27.07 76.27
C ARG A 115 4.89 -27.02 77.53
N ALA A 116 4.15 -28.04 77.86
CA ALA A 116 3.19 -28.02 78.98
C ALA A 116 2.89 -29.41 79.50
N TRP A 117 2.52 -29.48 80.77
CA TRP A 117 1.93 -30.67 81.40
C TRP A 117 0.44 -30.71 81.08
N ASP A 118 0.08 -31.63 80.22
CA ASP A 118 -1.33 -31.83 79.87
C ASP A 118 -1.69 -33.24 80.36
N ASP A 119 -2.19 -33.30 81.58
CA ASP A 119 -2.58 -34.58 82.18
C ASP A 119 -3.86 -35.12 81.52
N GLY A 120 -3.80 -36.36 81.09
CA GLY A 120 -4.93 -37.06 80.50
C GLY A 120 -5.02 -37.07 78.99
N VAL A 121 -3.99 -36.57 78.26
CA VAL A 121 -3.92 -36.72 76.83
C VAL A 121 -3.55 -38.15 76.46
N ASN A 122 -4.42 -38.81 75.70
CA ASN A 122 -4.18 -40.11 75.11
C ASN A 122 -4.31 -39.99 73.56
N VAL A 123 -3.37 -40.59 72.83
CA VAL A 123 -3.28 -40.53 71.35
C VAL A 123 -3.39 -41.91 70.71
N SER A 124 -3.83 -42.93 71.47
CA SER A 124 -3.98 -44.27 70.90
C SER A 124 -4.98 -44.37 69.75
N ASP A 125 -5.84 -43.37 69.57
CA ASP A 125 -6.78 -43.24 68.47
C ASP A 125 -6.13 -42.57 67.20
N ARG A 126 -4.92 -42.06 67.38
CA ARG A 126 -4.29 -41.27 66.32
C ARG A 126 -3.65 -42.16 65.27
N PRO A 127 -3.89 -41.92 63.93
CA PRO A 127 -3.36 -42.73 62.87
C PRO A 127 -1.83 -42.85 62.91
N TYR A 128 -1.11 -41.72 63.06
CA TYR A 128 0.37 -41.72 63.05
C TYR A 128 0.92 -42.52 64.29
N PHE A 129 0.26 -42.44 65.42
CA PHE A 129 0.67 -43.17 66.62
C PHE A 129 0.45 -44.70 66.45
N ARG A 130 -0.73 -45.10 65.97
CA ARG A 130 -1.00 -46.49 65.61
C ARG A 130 -0.05 -47.04 64.55
N GLU A 131 0.15 -46.29 63.50
CA GLU A 131 1.09 -46.69 62.41
C GLU A 131 2.51 -46.87 62.97
N ALA A 132 2.99 -45.98 63.86
CA ALA A 132 4.26 -46.12 64.53
C ALA A 132 4.37 -47.35 65.36
N VAL A 133 3.34 -47.66 66.17
CA VAL A 133 3.29 -48.83 67.04
C VAL A 133 3.15 -50.13 66.27
N ASP A 134 2.20 -50.18 65.30
CA ASP A 134 1.86 -51.40 64.56
C ASP A 134 2.97 -51.75 63.51
N SER A 135 3.61 -50.78 62.89
CA SER A 135 4.65 -51.02 61.92
C SER A 135 6.06 -51.07 62.53
N GLY A 136 6.23 -50.55 63.72
CA GLY A 136 7.57 -50.37 64.32
C GLY A 136 8.49 -49.39 63.54
N ARG A 137 7.89 -48.55 62.75
CA ARG A 137 8.61 -47.61 61.85
C ARG A 137 8.22 -46.16 62.08
N PHE A 138 9.07 -45.22 61.61
CA PHE A 138 8.74 -43.81 61.64
C PHE A 138 7.49 -43.55 60.83
N SER A 139 6.57 -42.79 61.41
CA SER A 139 5.26 -42.45 60.81
C SER A 139 5.05 -40.95 60.70
N ILE A 140 4.24 -40.54 59.77
CA ILE A 140 3.83 -39.15 59.53
C ILE A 140 2.33 -39.06 59.55
N GLY A 141 1.78 -38.25 60.47
CA GLY A 141 0.35 -37.96 60.55
C GLY A 141 -0.10 -37.01 59.47
N GLY A 142 -1.39 -37.06 59.16
CA GLY A 142 -2.04 -36.06 58.35
C GLY A 142 -2.20 -34.70 59.04
N TYR A 143 -2.75 -33.72 58.33
CA TYR A 143 -3.09 -32.41 58.87
C TYR A 143 -3.96 -32.51 60.15
N ARG A 144 -3.61 -31.70 61.10
CA ARG A 144 -4.45 -31.56 62.33
C ARG A 144 -4.60 -30.10 62.75
N ALA A 145 -5.86 -29.67 62.88
CA ALA A 145 -6.15 -28.41 63.52
C ALA A 145 -5.81 -28.47 64.97
N GLY A 146 -5.15 -27.50 65.54
CA GLY A 146 -4.76 -27.41 66.92
C GLY A 146 -5.99 -27.39 67.86
N ARG A 147 -6.19 -28.44 68.72
CA ARG A 147 -7.33 -28.52 69.64
C ARG A 147 -7.18 -27.66 70.89
N ALA A 148 -5.98 -27.37 71.33
CA ALA A 148 -5.74 -26.61 72.57
C ALA A 148 -4.57 -25.63 72.27
N ALA A 149 -4.84 -24.35 72.03
CA ALA A 149 -3.87 -23.27 71.83
C ALA A 149 -2.72 -23.60 70.88
N GLY A 150 -2.80 -24.72 70.14
CA GLY A 150 -1.82 -25.17 69.20
C GLY A 150 -2.14 -24.64 67.82
N ARG A 151 -1.08 -24.28 67.06
CA ARG A 151 -1.15 -23.95 65.62
C ARG A 151 -1.34 -25.24 64.84
N ASP A 152 -1.79 -25.09 63.62
CA ASP A 152 -1.90 -26.19 62.67
C ASP A 152 -0.53 -26.85 62.44
N GLY A 153 -0.49 -28.16 62.37
CA GLY A 153 0.78 -28.90 62.29
C GLY A 153 0.62 -30.32 61.75
N ILE A 154 1.74 -30.97 61.54
CA ILE A 154 1.87 -32.39 61.20
C ILE A 154 2.55 -33.10 62.34
N ASP A 155 1.96 -34.20 62.82
CA ASP A 155 2.54 -35.02 63.83
C ASP A 155 3.45 -36.10 63.25
N LEU A 156 4.65 -36.25 63.80
CA LEU A 156 5.62 -37.28 63.42
C LEU A 156 5.76 -38.24 64.61
N GLY A 157 5.81 -39.54 64.37
CA GLY A 157 5.98 -40.58 65.40
C GLY A 157 7.23 -41.44 65.15
N GLN A 158 8.14 -41.51 66.12
CA GLN A 158 9.33 -42.39 66.05
C GLN A 158 9.16 -43.42 67.14
N PRO A 159 8.89 -44.72 66.84
CA PRO A 159 8.83 -45.78 67.82
C PRO A 159 10.18 -46.06 68.45
N VAL A 160 10.18 -46.40 69.71
CA VAL A 160 11.34 -46.82 70.48
C VAL A 160 11.12 -48.24 70.95
N HIS A 161 12.06 -49.10 70.63
CA HIS A 161 11.96 -50.54 70.92
C HIS A 161 12.80 -50.90 72.18
N ASP A 162 12.38 -51.89 72.88
CA ASP A 162 13.18 -52.53 73.92
C ASP A 162 14.17 -53.55 73.33
N ALA A 163 14.81 -54.33 74.25
CA ALA A 163 15.82 -55.34 73.82
C ALA A 163 15.15 -56.53 73.08
N ASP A 164 13.86 -56.75 73.30
CA ASP A 164 13.08 -57.83 72.70
C ASP A 164 12.45 -57.42 71.34
N GLY A 165 12.59 -56.15 71.00
CA GLY A 165 12.09 -55.62 69.74
C GLY A 165 10.66 -55.07 69.78
N GLU A 166 10.06 -55.07 70.99
CA GLU A 166 8.69 -54.53 71.20
C GLU A 166 8.70 -53.00 71.34
N VAL A 167 7.67 -52.32 70.81
CA VAL A 167 7.56 -50.86 70.94
C VAL A 167 7.10 -50.49 72.38
N VAL A 168 8.00 -49.85 73.13
CA VAL A 168 7.74 -49.42 74.52
C VAL A 168 7.27 -47.98 74.63
N ALA A 169 7.57 -47.19 73.64
CA ALA A 169 7.18 -45.76 73.56
C ALA A 169 7.22 -45.22 72.13
N VAL A 170 6.52 -44.12 71.92
CA VAL A 170 6.60 -43.35 70.66
C VAL A 170 7.05 -41.92 70.96
N GLN A 171 8.20 -41.55 70.53
CA GLN A 171 8.61 -40.15 70.52
C GLN A 171 7.83 -39.42 69.45
N PHE A 172 7.36 -38.23 69.75
CA PHE A 172 6.65 -37.42 68.76
C PHE A 172 7.25 -36.03 68.52
N ALA A 173 7.10 -35.57 67.32
CA ALA A 173 7.38 -34.17 66.95
C ALA A 173 6.18 -33.60 66.21
N ARG A 174 5.71 -32.44 66.59
CA ARG A 174 4.74 -31.67 65.81
C ARG A 174 5.45 -30.58 65.06
N LEU A 175 5.49 -30.70 63.74
CA LEU A 175 6.06 -29.69 62.84
C LEU A 175 5.08 -28.51 62.74
N ASP A 176 5.65 -27.27 62.78
CA ASP A 176 4.90 -26.05 62.46
C ASP A 176 4.82 -25.88 60.95
N LEU A 177 3.62 -25.71 60.42
CA LEU A 177 3.43 -25.54 58.96
C LEU A 177 3.93 -24.20 58.43
N LYS A 178 4.01 -23.16 59.30
CA LYS A 178 4.46 -21.84 58.86
C LYS A 178 5.97 -21.83 58.50
N PRO A 179 6.91 -22.27 59.32
CA PRO A 179 8.31 -22.42 58.96
C PRO A 179 8.52 -23.38 57.80
N LEU A 180 7.75 -24.47 57.72
CA LEU A 180 7.82 -25.40 56.61
C LEU A 180 7.42 -24.71 55.29
N GLY A 181 6.36 -23.89 55.32
CA GLY A 181 5.96 -23.07 54.17
C GLY A 181 7.04 -22.04 53.78
N GLU A 182 7.66 -21.35 54.75
CA GLU A 182 8.72 -20.39 54.50
C GLU A 182 9.96 -21.04 53.86
N LEU A 183 10.34 -22.24 54.32
CA LEU A 183 11.44 -23.01 53.70
C LEU A 183 11.18 -23.38 52.25
N VAL A 184 9.93 -23.76 51.94
CA VAL A 184 9.49 -24.03 50.55
C VAL A 184 9.46 -22.75 49.73
N GLY A 185 9.03 -21.64 50.36
CA GLY A 185 8.92 -20.33 49.69
C GLY A 185 10.27 -19.64 49.37
N ALA A 186 11.34 -20.05 50.05
CA ALA A 186 12.69 -19.53 49.81
C ALA A 186 13.30 -19.97 48.46
N LEU A 187 12.77 -20.99 47.81
CA LEU A 187 13.23 -21.47 46.53
C LEU A 187 12.79 -20.53 45.37
N PRO A 188 13.67 -20.24 44.38
CA PRO A 188 13.28 -19.46 43.23
C PRO A 188 12.09 -20.11 42.52
N ARG A 189 11.00 -19.38 42.38
CA ARG A 189 9.77 -19.88 41.77
C ARG A 189 9.68 -19.47 40.31
N PRO A 190 9.22 -20.34 39.40
CA PRO A 190 8.81 -19.94 38.07
C PRO A 190 7.76 -18.81 38.12
N PRO A 191 7.77 -17.86 37.17
CA PRO A 191 6.79 -16.78 37.13
C PRO A 191 5.34 -17.30 37.21
N GLY A 192 4.54 -16.74 38.09
CA GLY A 192 3.14 -17.14 38.28
C GLY A 192 2.92 -18.53 38.90
N ALA A 193 3.98 -19.22 39.31
CA ALA A 193 3.85 -20.53 39.96
C ALA A 193 3.25 -20.44 41.36
N VAL A 194 2.30 -21.32 41.63
CA VAL A 194 1.74 -21.57 42.95
C VAL A 194 2.19 -22.95 43.37
N VAL A 195 2.79 -23.03 44.56
CA VAL A 195 3.21 -24.31 45.16
C VAL A 195 2.27 -24.63 46.28
N THR A 196 1.83 -25.88 46.33
CA THR A 196 0.96 -26.42 47.40
C THR A 196 1.58 -27.68 47.95
N LEU A 197 1.76 -27.73 49.25
CA LEU A 197 2.16 -28.94 49.97
C LEU A 197 0.89 -29.61 50.48
N LEU A 198 0.76 -30.89 50.24
CA LEU A 198 -0.39 -31.71 50.62
C LEU A 198 0.04 -32.88 51.53
N ASP A 199 -0.86 -33.29 52.42
CA ASP A 199 -0.72 -34.57 53.06
C ASP A 199 -1.18 -35.74 52.17
N ARG A 200 -1.11 -36.99 52.69
CA ARG A 200 -1.52 -38.19 51.95
C ARG A 200 -2.99 -38.19 51.55
N ASP A 201 -3.87 -37.51 52.30
CA ASP A 201 -5.31 -37.42 52.06
C ASP A 201 -5.66 -36.27 51.08
N GLY A 202 -4.67 -35.50 50.64
CA GLY A 202 -4.80 -34.36 49.74
C GLY A 202 -5.27 -33.08 50.45
N ILE A 203 -5.01 -32.99 51.78
CA ILE A 203 -5.30 -31.78 52.55
C ILE A 203 -4.14 -30.80 52.42
N VAL A 204 -4.45 -29.53 52.21
CA VAL A 204 -3.47 -28.47 52.03
C VAL A 204 -2.77 -28.16 53.36
N LEU A 205 -1.47 -28.34 53.40
CA LEU A 205 -0.58 -28.02 54.52
C LEU A 205 0.03 -26.63 54.40
N ALA A 206 0.42 -26.25 53.19
CA ALA A 206 0.94 -24.92 52.89
C ALA A 206 0.66 -24.59 51.43
N GLN A 207 0.43 -23.31 51.11
CA GLN A 207 0.33 -22.80 49.74
C GLN A 207 1.05 -21.47 49.61
N LEU A 208 1.85 -21.34 48.59
CA LEU A 208 2.71 -20.17 48.30
C LEU A 208 2.68 -19.80 46.82
N PRO A 209 2.33 -18.56 46.51
CA PRO A 209 1.70 -17.56 47.40
C PRO A 209 0.33 -18.04 47.89
N PRO A 210 -0.18 -17.52 48.99
CA PRO A 210 -1.50 -17.90 49.45
C PRO A 210 -2.55 -17.44 48.44
N GLN A 211 -3.12 -18.39 47.70
CA GLN A 211 -4.14 -18.16 46.69
C GLN A 211 -5.18 -19.29 46.69
N GLY A 212 -6.40 -18.96 47.06
CA GLY A 212 -7.56 -19.83 46.86
C GLY A 212 -7.70 -21.02 47.79
N ALA A 213 -6.70 -21.88 47.95
CA ALA A 213 -6.75 -23.02 48.86
C ALA A 213 -6.39 -22.59 50.28
N ARG A 214 -7.27 -22.92 51.25
CA ARG A 214 -7.00 -22.68 52.69
C ARG A 214 -6.31 -23.89 53.29
N VAL A 215 -5.31 -23.64 54.10
CA VAL A 215 -4.69 -24.68 54.92
C VAL A 215 -5.77 -25.46 55.69
N GLY A 216 -5.68 -26.76 55.69
CA GLY A 216 -6.68 -27.66 56.28
C GLY A 216 -7.82 -28.09 55.37
N ASN A 217 -7.97 -27.49 54.19
CA ASN A 217 -8.98 -27.92 53.23
C ASN A 217 -8.41 -28.96 52.26
N LYS A 218 -9.30 -29.80 51.72
CA LYS A 218 -8.93 -30.75 50.67
C LYS A 218 -8.74 -30.01 49.34
N LEU A 219 -7.76 -30.45 48.56
CA LEU A 219 -7.51 -29.92 47.21
C LEU A 219 -8.74 -30.12 46.31
N SER A 220 -9.16 -29.05 45.63
CA SER A 220 -10.45 -29.02 44.93
C SER A 220 -10.38 -29.53 43.47
N GLU A 221 -9.23 -29.88 42.96
CA GLU A 221 -8.98 -30.31 41.57
C GLU A 221 -9.08 -31.85 41.41
N PRO A 222 -10.22 -32.40 40.96
CA PRO A 222 -10.46 -33.86 40.95
C PRO A 222 -9.50 -34.62 40.03
N ARG A 223 -9.19 -34.04 38.83
CA ARG A 223 -8.27 -34.67 37.86
C ARG A 223 -6.84 -34.74 38.40
N LEU A 224 -6.40 -33.69 39.09
CA LEU A 224 -5.08 -33.64 39.73
C LEU A 224 -5.02 -34.63 40.89
N SER A 225 -6.05 -34.68 41.72
CA SER A 225 -6.16 -35.68 42.83
C SER A 225 -6.12 -37.11 42.31
N HIS A 226 -6.83 -37.42 41.23
CA HIS A 226 -6.80 -38.74 40.60
C HIS A 226 -5.40 -39.06 40.02
N ALA A 227 -4.75 -38.14 39.31
CA ALA A 227 -3.41 -38.34 38.80
C ALA A 227 -2.38 -38.60 39.91
N MET A 228 -2.50 -37.88 41.02
CA MET A 228 -1.63 -38.08 42.20
C MET A 228 -1.90 -39.40 42.92
N SER A 229 -3.11 -39.95 42.86
CA SER A 229 -3.39 -41.29 43.46
C SER A 229 -2.85 -42.43 42.62
N THR A 230 -2.65 -42.23 41.32
CA THR A 230 -2.18 -43.28 40.38
C THR A 230 -0.67 -43.23 40.12
N ALA A 231 -0.02 -42.09 40.35
CA ALA A 231 1.40 -41.89 40.08
C ALA A 231 2.08 -41.10 41.21
N GLY A 232 3.33 -41.47 41.53
CA GLY A 232 4.15 -40.76 42.53
C GLY A 232 4.61 -39.37 42.05
N SER A 233 4.74 -39.17 40.73
CA SER A 233 5.12 -37.91 40.11
C SER A 233 4.56 -37.78 38.70
N GLY A 234 4.35 -36.55 38.25
CA GLY A 234 3.83 -36.31 36.91
C GLY A 234 3.63 -34.85 36.57
N VAL A 235 3.20 -34.62 35.33
CA VAL A 235 2.75 -33.30 34.86
C VAL A 235 1.38 -33.48 34.21
N LEU A 236 0.46 -32.61 34.54
CA LEU A 236 -0.91 -32.65 34.04
C LEU A 236 -1.42 -31.27 33.68
N GLU A 237 -2.15 -31.16 32.59
CA GLU A 237 -2.93 -29.97 32.24
C GLU A 237 -4.37 -30.14 32.66
N THR A 238 -4.86 -29.24 33.48
CA THR A 238 -6.24 -29.21 33.92
C THR A 238 -6.65 -27.80 34.34
N THR A 239 -7.93 -27.61 34.63
CA THR A 239 -8.42 -26.34 35.13
C THR A 239 -8.31 -26.30 36.67
N ASP A 240 -8.03 -25.10 37.21
CA ASP A 240 -8.10 -24.86 38.63
C ASP A 240 -9.58 -24.80 39.14
N ALA A 241 -9.76 -24.61 40.43
CA ALA A 241 -11.10 -24.50 41.06
C ALA A 241 -11.93 -23.32 40.49
N GLY A 242 -11.30 -22.31 39.89
CA GLY A 242 -11.93 -21.18 39.21
C GLY A 242 -12.22 -21.41 37.73
N GLY A 243 -11.86 -22.58 37.16
CA GLY A 243 -12.04 -22.92 35.76
C GLY A 243 -10.90 -22.41 34.83
N ALA A 244 -9.87 -21.78 35.39
CA ALA A 244 -8.74 -21.30 34.58
C ALA A 244 -7.78 -22.46 34.23
N PRO A 245 -7.33 -22.56 32.95
CA PRO A 245 -6.42 -23.62 32.53
C PRO A 245 -5.02 -23.42 33.13
N ARG A 246 -4.50 -24.50 33.75
CA ARG A 246 -3.17 -24.53 34.37
C ARG A 246 -2.40 -25.77 33.99
N VAL A 247 -1.08 -25.66 34.04
CA VAL A 247 -0.17 -26.80 34.00
C VAL A 247 0.28 -27.08 35.44
N TYR A 248 0.10 -28.30 35.90
CA TYR A 248 0.51 -28.76 37.20
C TYR A 248 1.61 -29.81 37.10
N ALA A 249 2.65 -29.68 37.92
CA ALA A 249 3.61 -30.75 38.18
C ALA A 249 3.42 -31.20 39.64
N PHE A 250 3.47 -32.49 39.87
CA PHE A 250 3.38 -33.04 41.22
C PHE A 250 4.49 -34.05 41.49
N GLN A 251 4.92 -34.13 42.75
CA GLN A 251 5.98 -35.00 43.23
C GLN A 251 5.68 -35.48 44.61
N GLY A 252 5.79 -36.80 44.83
CA GLY A 252 5.74 -37.40 46.13
C GLY A 252 6.98 -37.10 46.97
N VAL A 253 6.78 -37.00 48.28
CA VAL A 253 7.83 -36.75 49.30
C VAL A 253 7.79 -37.90 50.29
N ALA A 254 8.95 -38.46 50.61
CA ALA A 254 9.12 -39.56 51.57
C ALA A 254 8.21 -40.77 51.23
N GLU A 255 8.65 -41.59 50.30
CA GLU A 255 7.96 -42.82 49.91
C GLU A 255 8.17 -43.91 50.97
N ILE A 256 7.10 -44.54 51.43
CA ILE A 256 7.17 -45.78 52.21
C ILE A 256 7.36 -46.93 51.25
N PRO A 257 8.16 -47.98 51.60
CA PRO A 257 8.49 -49.08 50.68
C PRO A 257 7.27 -49.79 50.01
N ASP A 258 6.12 -49.70 50.60
CA ASP A 258 4.89 -50.39 50.16
C ASP A 258 3.69 -49.47 49.84
N GLY A 259 3.88 -48.15 49.68
CA GLY A 259 2.73 -47.31 49.60
C GLY A 259 2.83 -45.95 48.98
N ALA A 260 1.75 -45.23 49.10
CA ALA A 260 1.62 -43.86 48.65
C ALA A 260 2.57 -42.92 49.40
N PRO A 261 3.09 -41.87 48.76
CA PRO A 261 3.94 -40.89 49.41
C PRO A 261 3.25 -40.21 50.57
N LEU A 262 3.99 -40.00 51.66
CA LEU A 262 3.48 -39.41 52.91
C LEU A 262 3.05 -37.96 52.75
N LEU A 263 3.76 -37.22 51.91
CA LEU A 263 3.43 -35.85 51.51
C LEU A 263 3.50 -35.73 50.00
N ARG A 264 2.86 -34.73 49.45
CA ARG A 264 2.91 -34.40 48.04
C ARG A 264 3.14 -32.90 47.82
N VAL A 265 3.99 -32.59 46.86
CA VAL A 265 4.20 -31.24 46.37
C VAL A 265 3.48 -31.09 45.04
N VAL A 266 2.73 -30.04 44.90
CA VAL A 266 2.07 -29.64 43.64
C VAL A 266 2.54 -28.24 43.28
N ALA A 267 3.09 -28.06 42.09
CA ALA A 267 3.40 -26.76 41.54
C ALA A 267 2.53 -26.51 40.29
N GLY A 268 1.81 -25.38 40.25
CA GLY A 268 0.90 -25.05 39.17
C GLY A 268 1.15 -23.66 38.58
N VAL A 269 1.18 -23.52 37.27
CA VAL A 269 1.30 -22.23 36.55
C VAL A 269 0.10 -22.03 35.62
N PRO A 270 -0.53 -20.83 35.60
CA PRO A 270 -1.57 -20.53 34.64
C PRO A 270 -1.04 -20.57 33.20
N GLN A 271 -1.76 -21.20 32.28
CA GLN A 271 -1.36 -21.22 30.86
C GLN A 271 -1.19 -19.82 30.25
N GLY A 272 -1.99 -18.85 30.73
CA GLY A 272 -1.85 -17.46 30.28
C GLY A 272 -0.48 -16.84 30.57
N VAL A 273 0.19 -17.28 31.67
CA VAL A 273 1.56 -16.83 32.01
C VAL A 273 2.57 -17.50 31.10
N ILE A 274 2.41 -18.80 30.84
CA ILE A 274 3.30 -19.57 29.95
C ILE A 274 3.32 -18.97 28.55
N TYR A 275 2.17 -18.57 28.03
CA TYR A 275 2.03 -18.04 26.67
C TYR A 275 2.16 -16.50 26.58
N ALA A 276 2.32 -15.78 27.68
CA ALA A 276 2.36 -14.31 27.70
C ALA A 276 3.48 -13.74 26.83
N GLU A 277 4.67 -14.33 26.90
CA GLU A 277 5.82 -13.90 26.12
C GLU A 277 5.65 -14.23 24.63
N ALA A 278 5.21 -15.45 24.31
CA ALA A 278 4.92 -15.87 22.94
C ALA A 278 3.82 -15.00 22.31
N ARG A 279 2.77 -14.66 23.07
CA ARG A 279 1.71 -13.77 22.62
C ARG A 279 2.21 -12.36 22.34
N THR A 280 3.07 -11.83 23.20
CA THR A 280 3.63 -10.48 23.05
C THR A 280 4.52 -10.40 21.80
N THR A 281 5.35 -11.41 21.60
CA THR A 281 6.21 -11.54 20.42
C THR A 281 5.37 -11.66 19.14
N PHE A 282 4.31 -12.48 19.16
CA PHE A 282 3.39 -12.61 18.04
C PHE A 282 2.71 -11.29 17.66
N ILE A 283 2.19 -10.54 18.66
CA ILE A 283 1.55 -9.25 18.41
C ILE A 283 2.54 -8.23 17.82
N LYS A 284 3.76 -8.17 18.35
CA LYS A 284 4.81 -7.28 17.81
C LYS A 284 5.18 -7.63 16.37
N THR A 285 5.40 -8.91 16.08
CA THR A 285 5.74 -9.38 14.72
C THR A 285 4.60 -9.16 13.74
N LEU A 286 3.35 -9.41 14.14
CA LEU A 286 2.17 -9.13 13.33
C LEU A 286 2.04 -7.64 13.04
N GLY A 287 2.21 -6.79 14.06
CA GLY A 287 2.19 -5.33 13.90
C GLY A 287 3.26 -4.82 12.92
N SER A 288 4.49 -5.34 13.03
CA SER A 288 5.57 -4.99 12.11
C SER A 288 5.29 -5.46 10.68
N LEU A 289 4.75 -6.66 10.48
CA LEU A 289 4.37 -7.18 9.16
C LEU A 289 3.28 -6.31 8.51
N VAL A 290 2.26 -5.95 9.28
CA VAL A 290 1.18 -5.05 8.82
C VAL A 290 1.73 -3.68 8.45
N ALA A 291 2.61 -3.10 9.29
CA ALA A 291 3.23 -1.80 9.03
C ALA A 291 4.08 -1.81 7.75
N VAL A 292 4.93 -2.83 7.57
CA VAL A 292 5.75 -2.99 6.36
C VAL A 292 4.88 -3.18 5.12
N THR A 293 3.85 -4.03 5.19
CA THR A 293 2.92 -4.24 4.07
C THR A 293 2.19 -2.95 3.71
N MET A 294 1.75 -2.17 4.68
CA MET A 294 1.11 -0.87 4.47
C MET A 294 2.05 0.15 3.82
N LEU A 295 3.32 0.20 4.26
CA LEU A 295 4.35 1.05 3.65
C LEU A 295 4.63 0.65 2.20
N LEU A 296 4.70 -0.65 1.91
CA LEU A 296 4.88 -1.15 0.54
C LEU A 296 3.69 -0.82 -0.36
N LEU A 297 2.46 -0.92 0.17
CA LEU A 297 1.24 -0.53 -0.57
C LEU A 297 1.21 0.97 -0.86
N LEU A 298 1.54 1.81 0.13
CA LEU A 298 1.61 3.26 -0.04
C LEU A 298 2.74 3.66 -1.01
N GLY A 299 3.93 3.07 -0.86
CA GLY A 299 5.06 3.30 -1.76
C GLY A 299 4.78 2.84 -3.19
N GLY A 300 4.18 1.66 -3.34
CA GLY A 300 3.75 1.13 -4.64
C GLY A 300 2.67 2.00 -5.30
N TRP A 301 1.69 2.47 -4.53
CA TRP A 301 0.68 3.38 -5.04
C TRP A 301 1.28 4.72 -5.49
N TYR A 302 2.11 5.34 -4.64
CA TYR A 302 2.76 6.61 -4.93
C TYR A 302 3.73 6.50 -6.11
N GLY A 303 4.52 5.42 -6.15
CA GLY A 303 5.43 5.12 -7.26
C GLY A 303 4.69 4.91 -8.59
N ALA A 304 3.60 4.15 -8.58
CA ALA A 304 2.77 3.94 -9.78
C ALA A 304 2.12 5.23 -10.29
N GLU A 305 1.70 6.13 -9.38
CA GLU A 305 1.14 7.44 -9.75
C GLU A 305 2.20 8.33 -10.44
N ILE A 306 3.39 8.44 -9.86
CA ILE A 306 4.44 9.33 -10.36
C ILE A 306 5.10 8.78 -11.63
N MET A 307 5.53 7.52 -11.61
CA MET A 307 6.34 6.95 -12.70
C MET A 307 5.50 6.56 -13.92
N VAL A 308 4.29 6.03 -13.72
CA VAL A 308 3.51 5.46 -14.83
C VAL A 308 2.30 6.31 -15.17
N LEU A 309 1.40 6.54 -14.20
CA LEU A 309 0.10 7.16 -14.50
C LEU A 309 0.21 8.63 -14.91
N ARG A 310 1.10 9.38 -14.29
CA ARG A 310 1.34 10.80 -14.64
C ARG A 310 1.86 10.94 -16.07
N ASN A 311 2.80 10.10 -16.46
CA ASN A 311 3.39 10.12 -17.80
C ASN A 311 2.41 9.62 -18.86
N LEU A 312 1.62 8.59 -18.54
CA LEU A 312 0.58 8.08 -19.43
C LEU A 312 -0.55 9.10 -19.67
N ARG A 313 -0.94 9.86 -18.62
CA ARG A 313 -1.91 10.95 -18.77
C ARG A 313 -1.41 12.06 -19.66
N LYS A 314 -0.13 12.44 -19.57
CA LYS A 314 0.47 13.41 -20.49
C LYS A 314 0.43 12.94 -21.94
N LEU A 315 0.79 11.67 -22.20
CA LEU A 315 0.69 11.10 -23.54
C LEU A 315 -0.74 11.14 -24.08
N LEU A 316 -1.74 10.77 -23.27
CA LEU A 316 -3.16 10.82 -23.66
C LEU A 316 -3.64 12.24 -23.95
N ASP A 317 -3.21 13.23 -23.17
CA ASP A 317 -3.56 14.63 -23.37
C ASP A 317 -2.98 15.18 -24.68
N VAL A 318 -1.70 14.93 -24.90
CA VAL A 318 -1.04 15.33 -26.17
C VAL A 318 -1.67 14.61 -27.37
N ALA A 319 -1.99 13.32 -27.25
CA ALA A 319 -2.67 12.60 -28.32
C ALA A 319 -4.03 13.22 -28.67
N ARG A 320 -4.80 13.65 -27.68
CA ARG A 320 -6.08 14.35 -27.91
C ARG A 320 -5.88 15.72 -28.56
N ARG A 321 -4.85 16.46 -28.18
CA ARG A 321 -4.51 17.75 -28.80
C ARG A 321 -4.12 17.59 -30.26
N VAL A 322 -3.27 16.62 -30.57
CA VAL A 322 -2.88 16.28 -31.96
C VAL A 322 -4.11 15.86 -32.76
N GLN A 323 -5.01 15.04 -32.19
CA GLN A 323 -6.28 14.66 -32.83
C GLN A 323 -7.19 15.87 -33.07
N ALA A 324 -7.19 16.86 -32.18
CA ALA A 324 -7.95 18.11 -32.34
C ALA A 324 -7.32 19.10 -33.32
N GLY A 325 -6.17 18.76 -33.94
CA GLY A 325 -5.51 19.57 -34.94
C GLY A 325 -4.30 20.37 -34.44
N ASP A 326 -3.95 20.30 -33.17
CA ASP A 326 -2.74 20.94 -32.61
C ASP A 326 -1.53 20.04 -32.85
N LEU A 327 -1.00 20.08 -34.07
CA LEU A 327 0.17 19.30 -34.47
C LEU A 327 1.48 19.78 -33.83
N THR A 328 1.46 20.90 -33.10
CA THR A 328 2.65 21.41 -32.39
C THR A 328 2.79 20.83 -30.99
N ALA A 329 1.75 20.13 -30.47
CA ALA A 329 1.76 19.53 -29.18
C ALA A 329 2.84 18.44 -29.09
N ARG A 330 3.64 18.46 -27.98
CA ARG A 330 4.70 17.49 -27.70
C ARG A 330 4.52 16.98 -26.27
N THR A 331 4.98 15.75 -26.03
CA THR A 331 4.81 15.09 -24.73
C THR A 331 5.64 15.73 -23.63
N GLY A 332 6.79 16.30 -23.97
CA GLY A 332 7.73 16.88 -23.03
C GLY A 332 8.24 15.87 -22.00
N LEU A 333 8.15 14.57 -22.33
CA LEU A 333 8.72 13.52 -21.49
C LEU A 333 10.23 13.53 -21.67
N PRO A 334 11.00 13.44 -20.56
CA PRO A 334 12.45 13.38 -20.67
C PRO A 334 12.86 12.13 -21.44
N GLY A 335 13.78 12.27 -22.37
CA GLY A 335 14.37 11.14 -23.09
C GLY A 335 15.02 10.16 -22.12
N GLY A 336 14.84 8.86 -22.32
CA GLY A 336 15.37 7.85 -21.42
C GLY A 336 15.23 6.42 -21.95
N ARG A 337 15.82 5.47 -21.19
CA ARG A 337 15.73 4.03 -21.52
C ARG A 337 14.41 3.39 -21.08
N GLU A 338 13.60 4.09 -20.33
CA GLU A 338 12.31 3.60 -19.84
C GLU A 338 11.30 3.49 -21.00
N GLU A 339 10.47 2.48 -20.98
CA GLU A 339 9.48 2.17 -22.03
C GLU A 339 8.53 3.34 -22.30
N VAL A 340 8.12 4.06 -21.25
CA VAL A 340 7.22 5.21 -21.36
C VAL A 340 7.91 6.41 -22.04
N SER A 341 9.18 6.63 -21.76
CA SER A 341 9.99 7.68 -22.39
C SER A 341 10.18 7.40 -23.87
N ARG A 342 10.51 6.15 -24.23
CA ARG A 342 10.62 5.72 -25.64
C ARG A 342 9.31 5.86 -26.40
N LEU A 343 8.18 5.56 -25.74
CA LEU A 343 6.86 5.77 -26.32
C LEU A 343 6.57 7.26 -26.55
N GLY A 344 6.99 8.12 -25.61
CA GLY A 344 6.90 9.57 -25.74
C GLY A 344 7.71 10.10 -26.94
N GLU A 345 8.96 9.66 -27.08
CA GLU A 345 9.81 10.02 -28.21
C GLU A 345 9.23 9.58 -29.57
N ALA A 346 8.74 8.33 -29.64
CA ALA A 346 8.08 7.81 -30.84
C ALA A 346 6.82 8.62 -31.20
N PHE A 347 6.06 9.02 -30.19
CA PHE A 347 4.87 9.86 -30.39
C PHE A 347 5.24 11.27 -30.88
N ASP A 348 6.26 11.89 -30.27
CA ASP A 348 6.73 13.22 -30.70
C ASP A 348 7.30 13.20 -32.11
N GLN A 349 8.00 12.13 -32.51
CA GLN A 349 8.46 11.92 -33.91
C GLN A 349 7.28 11.77 -34.87
N MET A 350 6.24 11.01 -34.48
CA MET A 350 5.03 10.89 -35.30
C MET A 350 4.30 12.24 -35.44
N ALA A 351 4.18 13.01 -34.37
CA ALA A 351 3.57 14.34 -34.40
C ALA A 351 4.35 15.30 -35.28
N GLN A 352 5.70 15.23 -35.26
CA GLN A 352 6.57 16.01 -36.16
C GLN A 352 6.34 15.62 -37.61
N ALA A 353 6.34 14.34 -37.93
CA ALA A 353 6.11 13.88 -39.30
C ALA A 353 4.73 14.30 -39.85
N LEU A 354 3.70 14.28 -38.99
CA LEU A 354 2.37 14.79 -39.36
C LEU A 354 2.39 16.31 -39.63
N GLN A 355 3.07 17.07 -38.78
CA GLN A 355 3.21 18.52 -38.94
C GLN A 355 3.92 18.88 -40.26
N ASP A 356 5.05 18.19 -40.57
CA ASP A 356 5.80 18.41 -41.79
C ASP A 356 4.97 18.05 -43.02
N ARG A 357 4.23 16.96 -42.98
CA ARG A 357 3.34 16.53 -44.04
C ARG A 357 2.17 17.50 -44.29
N ASP A 358 1.59 18.03 -43.21
CA ASP A 358 0.53 19.05 -43.32
C ASP A 358 1.08 20.33 -43.96
N ALA A 359 2.29 20.77 -43.56
CA ALA A 359 2.94 21.94 -44.16
C ALA A 359 3.24 21.73 -45.66
N GLU A 360 3.73 20.56 -46.07
CA GLU A 360 3.92 20.19 -47.46
C GLU A 360 2.60 20.21 -48.26
N LEU A 361 1.53 19.61 -47.67
CA LEU A 361 0.21 19.59 -48.32
C LEU A 361 -0.34 21.00 -48.50
N GLN A 362 -0.24 21.86 -47.49
CA GLN A 362 -0.66 23.26 -47.57
C GLN A 362 0.10 24.03 -48.62
N LYS A 363 1.42 23.81 -48.75
CA LYS A 363 2.25 24.41 -49.82
C LYS A 363 1.80 23.93 -51.18
N ALA A 364 1.66 22.63 -51.40
CA ALA A 364 1.21 22.07 -52.69
C ALA A 364 -0.20 22.55 -53.07
N LEU A 365 -1.12 22.69 -52.10
CA LEU A 365 -2.45 23.25 -52.35
C LEU A 365 -2.40 24.71 -52.79
N ARG A 366 -1.52 25.54 -52.19
CA ARG A 366 -1.33 26.94 -52.61
C ARG A 366 -0.78 27.02 -54.01
N GLU A 367 0.29 26.30 -54.33
CA GLU A 367 0.92 26.24 -55.65
C GLU A 367 -0.11 25.78 -56.72
N THR A 368 -0.84 24.72 -56.43
CA THR A 368 -1.90 24.22 -57.35
C THR A 368 -2.99 25.26 -57.58
N ARG A 369 -3.40 25.99 -56.51
CA ARG A 369 -4.40 27.05 -56.63
C ARG A 369 -3.90 28.23 -57.47
N GLU A 370 -2.65 28.70 -57.26
CA GLU A 370 -2.04 29.77 -58.03
C GLU A 370 -1.99 29.43 -59.52
N LEU A 371 -1.53 28.23 -59.87
CA LEU A 371 -1.53 27.72 -61.23
C LEU A 371 -2.93 27.64 -61.86
N ALA A 372 -3.95 27.39 -61.06
CA ALA A 372 -5.33 27.29 -61.53
C ALA A 372 -6.00 28.63 -61.84
N ILE A 373 -5.52 29.75 -61.26
CA ILE A 373 -6.17 31.08 -61.35
C ILE A 373 -5.36 32.15 -62.03
N THR A 374 -4.07 31.93 -62.29
CA THR A 374 -3.18 32.91 -62.97
C THR A 374 -2.76 32.46 -64.38
N ASP A 375 -2.41 33.40 -65.20
CA ASP A 375 -1.73 33.16 -66.48
C ASP A 375 -0.21 33.10 -66.27
N PRO A 376 0.44 32.02 -66.67
CA PRO A 376 1.85 31.80 -66.34
C PRO A 376 2.80 32.79 -67.05
N LEU A 377 2.39 33.39 -68.14
CA LEU A 377 3.25 34.36 -68.89
C LEU A 377 3.22 35.73 -68.23
N THR A 378 1.99 36.19 -67.92
CA THR A 378 1.77 37.57 -67.50
C THR A 378 1.63 37.75 -66.02
N GLY A 379 1.36 36.67 -65.28
CA GLY A 379 1.08 36.70 -63.85
C GLY A 379 -0.25 37.42 -63.48
N LEU A 380 -1.05 37.84 -64.45
CA LEU A 380 -2.42 38.30 -64.28
C LEU A 380 -3.34 37.10 -64.03
N HIS A 381 -4.58 37.35 -63.59
CA HIS A 381 -5.56 36.27 -63.54
C HIS A 381 -5.81 35.68 -64.95
N ASN A 382 -6.16 34.39 -64.99
CA ASN A 382 -6.55 33.76 -66.24
C ASN A 382 -8.03 34.00 -66.58
N ARG A 383 -8.43 33.73 -67.83
CA ARG A 383 -9.80 33.90 -68.30
C ARG A 383 -10.84 33.17 -67.47
N ARG A 384 -10.52 31.94 -67.04
CA ARG A 384 -11.45 31.15 -66.22
C ARG A 384 -11.75 31.82 -64.89
N TYR A 385 -10.78 32.35 -64.23
CA TYR A 385 -10.93 33.05 -62.96
C TYR A 385 -11.67 34.38 -63.08
N LEU A 386 -11.43 35.11 -64.21
CA LEU A 386 -12.21 36.31 -64.51
C LEU A 386 -13.69 36.03 -64.53
N TRP A 387 -14.15 34.97 -65.23
CA TRP A 387 -15.57 34.62 -65.31
C TRP A 387 -16.17 34.31 -63.95
N GLU A 388 -15.42 33.58 -63.13
CA GLU A 388 -15.85 33.25 -61.77
C GLU A 388 -16.03 34.50 -60.89
N LEU A 389 -15.01 35.39 -60.90
CA LEU A 389 -15.03 36.62 -60.12
C LEU A 389 -16.06 37.62 -60.64
N LEU A 390 -16.11 37.84 -61.93
CA LEU A 390 -17.08 38.77 -62.55
C LEU A 390 -18.51 38.37 -62.18
N GLY A 391 -18.84 37.08 -62.27
CA GLY A 391 -20.17 36.60 -61.84
C GLY A 391 -20.47 36.92 -60.38
N ARG A 392 -19.48 36.75 -59.50
CA ARG A 392 -19.64 37.09 -58.05
C ARG A 392 -19.81 38.59 -57.81
N GLU A 393 -19.00 39.40 -58.50
CA GLU A 393 -19.08 40.86 -58.34
C GLU A 393 -20.37 41.43 -58.90
N LEU A 394 -20.92 40.90 -60.00
CA LEU A 394 -22.22 41.28 -60.50
C LEU A 394 -23.38 40.92 -59.55
N LEU A 395 -23.29 39.76 -58.87
CA LEU A 395 -24.28 39.40 -57.82
C LEU A 395 -24.23 40.37 -56.64
N LYS A 396 -23.01 40.77 -56.21
CA LYS A 396 -22.83 41.79 -55.17
C LYS A 396 -23.38 43.14 -55.61
N ALA A 397 -23.00 43.56 -56.80
CA ALA A 397 -23.47 44.83 -57.39
C ALA A 397 -24.97 44.92 -57.51
N ARG A 398 -25.64 43.84 -57.95
CA ARG A 398 -27.11 43.74 -57.98
C ARG A 398 -27.74 43.92 -56.60
N ARG A 399 -27.17 43.29 -55.55
CA ARG A 399 -27.66 43.41 -54.18
C ARG A 399 -27.45 44.83 -53.63
N ASN A 400 -26.27 45.38 -53.88
CA ASN A 400 -25.87 46.67 -53.30
C ASN A 400 -26.27 47.86 -54.18
N ARG A 401 -26.85 47.62 -55.38
CA ARG A 401 -27.20 48.65 -56.39
C ARG A 401 -25.99 49.50 -56.80
N THR A 402 -24.85 48.86 -56.93
CA THR A 402 -23.60 49.52 -57.41
C THR A 402 -23.32 49.14 -58.85
N ALA A 403 -22.41 49.89 -59.48
CA ALA A 403 -21.98 49.61 -60.84
C ALA A 403 -20.71 48.74 -60.87
N VAL A 404 -20.53 47.93 -61.92
CA VAL A 404 -19.29 47.21 -62.23
C VAL A 404 -18.87 47.54 -63.61
N ALA A 405 -17.65 48.04 -63.75
CA ALA A 405 -17.10 48.30 -65.07
C ALA A 405 -16.26 47.12 -65.57
N ALA A 406 -16.43 46.75 -66.84
CA ALA A 406 -15.54 45.84 -67.56
C ALA A 406 -14.83 46.63 -68.67
N ILE A 407 -13.51 46.52 -68.65
CA ILE A 407 -12.60 47.11 -69.68
C ILE A 407 -11.95 45.94 -70.41
N LEU A 408 -12.17 45.79 -71.68
CA LEU A 408 -11.42 44.91 -72.53
C LEU A 408 -10.36 45.71 -73.26
N ALA A 409 -9.16 45.18 -73.31
CA ALA A 409 -8.02 45.80 -74.01
C ALA A 409 -7.38 44.79 -74.96
N ASP A 410 -6.88 45.27 -76.08
CA ASP A 410 -6.18 44.48 -77.06
C ASP A 410 -4.95 45.27 -77.57
N ILE A 411 -3.81 44.59 -77.65
CA ILE A 411 -2.59 45.21 -78.08
C ILE A 411 -2.62 45.43 -79.62
N ASP A 412 -2.55 46.68 -80.01
CA ASP A 412 -2.67 47.08 -81.44
C ASP A 412 -1.56 46.48 -82.30
N TYR A 413 -1.95 45.81 -83.36
CA TYR A 413 -1.04 45.23 -84.38
C TYR A 413 -0.11 44.14 -83.76
N PHE A 414 -0.45 43.50 -82.72
CA PHE A 414 0.42 42.57 -81.99
C PHE A 414 0.92 41.40 -82.86
N LYS A 415 0.05 40.87 -83.70
CA LYS A 415 0.45 39.86 -84.69
C LYS A 415 1.60 40.35 -85.59
N ARG A 416 1.45 41.56 -86.16
CA ARG A 416 2.50 42.16 -86.97
C ARG A 416 3.78 42.41 -86.15
N PHE A 417 3.65 42.80 -84.93
CA PHE A 417 4.76 42.96 -84.00
C PHE A 417 5.55 41.65 -83.85
N ASN A 418 4.80 40.54 -83.56
CA ASN A 418 5.41 39.22 -83.49
C ASN A 418 6.08 38.75 -84.79
N ASP A 419 5.42 39.04 -85.91
CA ASP A 419 5.98 38.68 -87.22
C ASP A 419 7.29 39.42 -87.49
N THR A 420 7.49 40.65 -86.94
CA THR A 420 8.67 41.46 -87.09
C THR A 420 9.77 41.16 -86.07
N TRP A 421 9.45 40.98 -84.82
CA TRP A 421 10.38 40.93 -83.69
C TRP A 421 10.46 39.53 -83.00
N GLY A 422 9.67 38.60 -83.46
CA GLY A 422 9.61 37.26 -82.88
C GLY A 422 8.69 37.13 -81.66
N HIS A 423 8.35 35.92 -81.31
CA HIS A 423 7.45 35.63 -80.22
C HIS A 423 8.04 35.97 -78.84
N GLU A 424 9.37 35.88 -78.67
CA GLU A 424 10.02 36.23 -77.41
C GLU A 424 9.88 37.71 -77.06
N ALA A 425 10.03 38.57 -78.08
CA ALA A 425 9.77 40.00 -77.96
C ALA A 425 8.29 40.29 -77.68
N GLY A 426 7.39 39.55 -78.34
CA GLY A 426 5.93 39.62 -78.01
C GLY A 426 5.60 39.19 -76.57
N ASP A 427 6.23 38.15 -76.07
CA ASP A 427 6.08 37.73 -74.70
C ASP A 427 6.60 38.79 -73.72
N LEU A 428 7.70 39.48 -74.03
CA LEU A 428 8.18 40.60 -73.25
C LEU A 428 7.16 41.75 -73.22
N VAL A 429 6.57 42.08 -74.37
CA VAL A 429 5.52 43.10 -74.48
C VAL A 429 4.32 42.71 -73.56
N LEU A 430 3.83 41.48 -73.65
CA LEU A 430 2.71 41.00 -72.82
C LEU A 430 3.03 41.10 -71.30
N LYS A 431 4.25 40.73 -70.91
CA LYS A 431 4.71 40.89 -69.54
C LYS A 431 4.68 42.33 -69.07
N ARG A 432 5.22 43.25 -69.90
CA ARG A 432 5.30 44.67 -69.55
C ARG A 432 3.94 45.37 -69.57
N VAL A 433 3.07 44.99 -70.50
CA VAL A 433 1.67 45.46 -70.47
C VAL A 433 0.92 44.94 -69.19
N ALA A 434 1.17 43.71 -68.80
CA ALA A 434 0.63 43.19 -67.57
C ALA A 434 1.19 43.91 -66.35
N ASP A 435 2.47 44.31 -66.35
CA ASP A 435 3.05 45.14 -65.28
C ASP A 435 2.31 46.48 -65.18
N VAL A 436 2.07 47.17 -66.32
CA VAL A 436 1.27 48.42 -66.36
C VAL A 436 -0.14 48.19 -65.77
N ILE A 437 -0.81 47.08 -66.11
CA ILE A 437 -2.11 46.76 -65.49
C ILE A 437 -1.97 46.62 -64.02
N ARG A 438 -1.02 45.82 -63.51
CA ARG A 438 -0.83 45.59 -62.05
C ARG A 438 -0.53 46.87 -61.29
N GLU A 439 0.20 47.80 -61.88
CA GLU A 439 0.51 49.10 -61.25
C GLU A 439 -0.74 50.00 -61.13
N HIS A 440 -1.68 49.86 -62.06
CA HIS A 440 -2.84 50.76 -62.19
C HIS A 440 -4.16 50.14 -61.65
N VAL A 441 -4.19 48.85 -61.26
CA VAL A 441 -5.33 48.21 -60.65
C VAL A 441 -5.18 48.20 -59.11
N ARG A 442 -6.27 48.36 -58.36
CA ARG A 442 -6.30 48.30 -56.93
C ARG A 442 -6.48 46.84 -56.49
N GLY A 443 -6.28 46.54 -55.21
CA GLY A 443 -6.48 45.19 -54.71
C GLY A 443 -7.91 44.62 -54.85
N SER A 444 -8.90 45.50 -55.07
CA SER A 444 -10.28 45.13 -55.40
C SER A 444 -10.54 44.93 -56.89
N ASP A 445 -9.67 45.45 -57.75
CA ASP A 445 -9.82 45.38 -59.17
C ASP A 445 -9.24 44.06 -59.71
N ILE A 446 -9.71 43.55 -60.80
CA ILE A 446 -9.30 42.27 -61.38
C ILE A 446 -8.64 42.49 -62.69
N GLY A 447 -7.31 42.33 -62.75
CA GLY A 447 -6.57 42.29 -63.98
C GLY A 447 -6.43 40.87 -64.53
N CYS A 448 -6.75 40.64 -65.80
CA CYS A 448 -6.79 39.31 -66.39
C CYS A 448 -6.21 39.31 -67.82
N ARG A 449 -5.54 38.20 -68.14
CA ARG A 449 -5.25 37.87 -69.55
C ARG A 449 -6.45 37.11 -70.13
N TYR A 450 -7.21 37.75 -71.00
CA TYR A 450 -8.44 37.24 -71.55
C TYR A 450 -8.22 36.30 -72.74
N GLY A 451 -7.25 36.60 -73.57
CA GLY A 451 -6.88 35.85 -74.77
C GLY A 451 -5.38 35.93 -75.02
N GLY A 452 -4.95 35.65 -76.19
CA GLY A 452 -3.53 35.76 -76.62
C GLY A 452 -2.89 37.13 -76.33
N GLU A 453 -3.44 38.18 -76.94
CA GLU A 453 -3.07 39.59 -76.75
C GLU A 453 -4.14 40.44 -76.12
N GLU A 454 -5.24 39.77 -75.72
CA GLU A 454 -6.40 40.41 -75.09
C GLU A 454 -6.27 40.39 -73.56
N LEU A 455 -6.58 41.52 -72.99
CA LEU A 455 -6.53 41.75 -71.55
C LEU A 455 -7.89 42.26 -71.06
N ALA A 456 -8.23 41.97 -69.87
CA ALA A 456 -9.44 42.44 -69.24
C ALA A 456 -9.16 43.06 -67.89
N VAL A 457 -9.83 44.15 -67.58
CA VAL A 457 -9.83 44.73 -66.23
C VAL A 457 -11.26 44.91 -65.77
N VAL A 458 -11.60 44.33 -64.61
CA VAL A 458 -12.90 44.49 -63.95
C VAL A 458 -12.73 45.40 -62.75
N LEU A 459 -13.57 46.43 -62.68
CA LEU A 459 -13.57 47.41 -61.60
C LEU A 459 -14.89 47.29 -60.81
N PRO A 460 -14.93 46.62 -59.68
CA PRO A 460 -16.08 46.63 -58.79
C PRO A 460 -16.38 48.03 -58.25
N ASP A 461 -17.64 48.33 -58.01
CA ASP A 461 -18.10 49.61 -57.45
C ASP A 461 -17.59 50.87 -58.19
N ALA A 462 -17.41 50.76 -59.52
CA ALA A 462 -16.85 51.85 -60.34
C ALA A 462 -17.92 52.42 -61.30
N ALA A 463 -18.10 53.75 -61.26
CA ALA A 463 -18.86 54.52 -62.22
C ALA A 463 -18.12 54.59 -63.56
N LEU A 464 -18.86 54.98 -64.61
CA LEU A 464 -18.32 55.04 -65.95
C LEU A 464 -17.08 55.99 -66.09
N GLU A 465 -17.14 57.11 -65.41
CA GLU A 465 -16.08 58.11 -65.39
C GLU A 465 -14.78 57.55 -64.84
N VAL A 466 -14.89 56.74 -63.75
CA VAL A 466 -13.75 56.07 -63.10
C VAL A 466 -13.14 55.03 -64.08
N ALA A 467 -13.98 54.28 -64.78
CA ALA A 467 -13.55 53.29 -65.74
C ALA A 467 -12.85 53.91 -66.93
N VAL A 468 -13.38 55.01 -67.44
CA VAL A 468 -12.76 55.77 -68.51
C VAL A 468 -11.39 56.36 -68.09
N GLU A 469 -11.32 56.96 -66.92
CA GLU A 469 -10.06 57.45 -66.37
C GLU A 469 -9.05 56.33 -66.18
N ARG A 470 -9.44 55.17 -65.67
CA ARG A 470 -8.59 54.02 -65.49
C ARG A 470 -8.05 53.51 -66.87
N ALA A 471 -8.95 53.30 -67.80
CA ALA A 471 -8.58 52.91 -69.21
C ALA A 471 -7.61 53.88 -69.83
N GLU A 472 -7.84 55.21 -69.65
CA GLU A 472 -6.91 56.23 -70.19
C GLU A 472 -5.55 56.19 -69.53
N ARG A 473 -5.43 55.94 -68.26
CA ARG A 473 -4.16 55.72 -67.55
C ARG A 473 -3.43 54.50 -68.13
N LEU A 474 -4.15 53.37 -68.27
CA LEU A 474 -3.63 52.15 -68.85
C LEU A 474 -3.14 52.40 -70.30
N ARG A 475 -3.96 53.04 -71.13
CA ARG A 475 -3.61 53.38 -72.51
C ARG A 475 -2.31 54.21 -72.61
N ARG A 476 -2.23 55.30 -71.81
CA ARG A 476 -1.02 56.13 -71.72
C ARG A 476 0.20 55.39 -71.20
N GLY A 477 0.01 54.55 -70.17
CA GLY A 477 1.08 53.74 -69.60
C GLY A 477 1.62 52.75 -70.59
N ILE A 478 0.78 52.10 -71.40
CA ILE A 478 1.19 51.16 -72.42
C ILE A 478 1.86 51.92 -73.56
N ALA A 479 1.34 53.05 -74.05
CA ALA A 479 1.94 53.88 -75.11
C ALA A 479 3.29 54.51 -74.68
N ALA A 480 3.54 54.66 -73.40
CA ALA A 480 4.78 55.18 -72.84
C ALA A 480 5.86 54.11 -72.66
N LEU A 481 5.55 52.84 -72.84
CA LEU A 481 6.53 51.76 -72.71
C LEU A 481 7.69 51.98 -73.73
N ARG A 482 8.90 51.84 -73.25
CA ARG A 482 10.11 51.79 -74.05
C ARG A 482 10.77 50.45 -73.74
N LEU A 483 10.68 49.57 -74.67
CA LEU A 483 11.15 48.21 -74.53
C LEU A 483 12.37 47.99 -75.41
N GLU A 484 13.23 47.12 -74.95
CA GLU A 484 14.44 46.70 -75.63
C GLU A 484 14.52 45.17 -75.58
N HIS A 485 14.88 44.58 -76.71
CA HIS A 485 15.09 43.13 -76.79
C HIS A 485 16.39 42.91 -77.64
N ASP A 486 17.27 42.05 -77.09
CA ASP A 486 18.59 41.77 -77.66
C ASP A 486 19.42 43.03 -77.99
N GLY A 487 19.37 44.06 -77.14
CA GLY A 487 20.10 45.30 -77.30
C GLY A 487 19.54 46.24 -78.39
N GLN A 488 18.34 45.92 -78.93
CA GLN A 488 17.69 46.76 -79.95
C GLN A 488 16.39 47.35 -79.41
N PRO A 489 16.11 48.64 -79.57
CA PRO A 489 14.84 49.22 -79.15
C PRO A 489 13.70 48.71 -80.03
N LEU A 490 12.63 48.25 -79.37
CA LEU A 490 11.42 47.74 -79.98
C LEU A 490 10.51 48.91 -80.47
N ASP A 491 9.67 48.61 -81.43
CA ASP A 491 8.61 49.54 -81.87
C ASP A 491 7.66 49.90 -80.73
N ALA A 492 7.13 51.13 -80.82
CA ALA A 492 6.14 51.60 -79.81
C ALA A 492 4.87 50.76 -79.85
N VAL A 493 4.46 50.29 -78.70
CA VAL A 493 3.26 49.48 -78.56
C VAL A 493 2.09 50.35 -78.05
N THR A 494 0.95 50.19 -78.63
CA THR A 494 -0.29 50.82 -78.17
C THR A 494 -1.37 49.74 -77.94
N ALA A 495 -2.40 50.12 -77.28
CA ALA A 495 -3.55 49.25 -77.07
C ALA A 495 -4.85 50.02 -77.25
N SER A 496 -5.84 49.35 -77.76
CA SER A 496 -7.23 49.83 -77.88
C SER A 496 -8.08 49.29 -76.72
N PHE A 497 -9.05 50.05 -76.24
CA PHE A 497 -9.85 49.74 -75.11
C PHE A 497 -11.33 49.87 -75.35
N GLY A 498 -12.13 48.88 -74.96
CA GLY A 498 -13.58 48.94 -74.92
C GLY A 498 -14.11 48.86 -73.50
N ILE A 499 -15.02 49.74 -73.16
CA ILE A 499 -15.56 49.83 -71.82
C ILE A 499 -17.06 49.54 -71.81
N ALA A 500 -17.51 48.70 -70.90
CA ALA A 500 -18.90 48.51 -70.65
C ALA A 500 -19.16 48.56 -69.12
N ILE A 501 -20.38 48.95 -68.76
CA ILE A 501 -20.78 49.09 -67.33
C ILE A 501 -22.09 48.35 -67.06
N TYR A 502 -22.07 47.59 -65.99
CA TYR A 502 -23.25 47.00 -65.44
C TYR A 502 -23.97 48.04 -64.55
N PRO A 503 -25.31 48.18 -64.57
CA PRO A 503 -26.27 47.39 -65.38
C PRO A 503 -26.55 48.03 -66.77
N ALA A 504 -26.01 49.19 -67.07
CA ALA A 504 -26.40 49.98 -68.22
C ALA A 504 -26.12 49.29 -69.57
N HIS A 505 -25.02 48.52 -69.70
CA HIS A 505 -24.59 47.91 -70.95
C HIS A 505 -24.73 46.39 -71.01
N GLY A 506 -25.21 45.76 -69.88
CA GLY A 506 -25.43 44.33 -69.79
C GLY A 506 -25.97 43.89 -68.45
N GLY A 507 -26.85 42.90 -68.39
CA GLY A 507 -27.49 42.41 -67.19
C GLY A 507 -26.76 41.23 -66.52
N ASP A 508 -25.80 40.63 -67.23
CA ASP A 508 -24.98 39.51 -66.76
C ASP A 508 -23.55 39.63 -67.32
N ALA A 509 -22.69 38.72 -66.92
CA ALA A 509 -21.25 38.73 -67.26
C ALA A 509 -21.02 38.59 -68.74
N GLU A 510 -21.78 37.78 -69.43
CA GLU A 510 -21.66 37.55 -70.86
C GLU A 510 -22.06 38.80 -71.68
N ALA A 511 -23.20 39.38 -71.35
CA ALA A 511 -23.71 40.59 -71.94
C ALA A 511 -22.75 41.79 -71.74
N LEU A 512 -22.23 41.92 -70.48
CA LEU A 512 -21.29 42.99 -70.12
C LEU A 512 -19.94 42.88 -70.89
N LEU A 513 -19.36 41.68 -70.93
CA LEU A 513 -18.10 41.47 -71.70
C LEU A 513 -18.31 41.61 -73.20
N ARG A 514 -19.42 41.16 -73.76
CA ARG A 514 -19.78 41.35 -75.15
C ARG A 514 -19.94 42.83 -75.47
N ALA A 515 -20.60 43.61 -74.63
CA ALA A 515 -20.70 45.06 -74.85
C ALA A 515 -19.35 45.76 -74.75
N ALA A 516 -18.41 45.33 -73.94
CA ALA A 516 -17.04 45.84 -73.91
C ALA A 516 -16.26 45.42 -75.13
N ASP A 517 -16.46 44.20 -75.67
CA ASP A 517 -15.82 43.73 -76.92
C ASP A 517 -16.33 44.51 -78.14
N GLU A 518 -17.62 44.75 -78.24
CA GLU A 518 -18.19 45.61 -79.31
C GLU A 518 -17.57 47.03 -79.30
N ALA A 519 -17.41 47.61 -78.10
CA ALA A 519 -16.71 48.90 -77.95
C ALA A 519 -15.27 48.83 -78.30
N LEU A 520 -14.52 47.78 -77.97
CA LEU A 520 -13.13 47.55 -78.33
C LEU A 520 -12.99 47.45 -79.86
N TYR A 521 -13.90 46.74 -80.50
CA TYR A 521 -13.92 46.65 -81.95
C TYR A 521 -14.12 48.03 -82.62
N GLU A 522 -14.98 48.88 -82.12
CA GLU A 522 -15.16 50.23 -82.57
C GLU A 522 -13.91 51.08 -82.32
N ALA A 523 -13.21 50.92 -81.19
CA ALA A 523 -11.91 51.56 -80.92
C ALA A 523 -10.86 51.19 -82.00
N LYS A 524 -10.76 49.91 -82.37
CA LYS A 524 -9.85 49.42 -83.42
C LYS A 524 -10.19 50.00 -84.80
N LYS A 525 -11.49 50.13 -85.18
CA LYS A 525 -11.93 50.73 -86.44
C LYS A 525 -11.70 52.23 -86.49
N ALA A 526 -11.88 52.93 -85.40
CA ALA A 526 -11.74 54.36 -85.30
C ALA A 526 -10.27 54.88 -85.37
N GLY A 527 -9.28 53.99 -85.54
CA GLY A 527 -7.88 54.35 -85.71
C GLY A 527 -6.97 53.85 -84.56
N ARG A 528 -7.45 52.96 -83.69
CA ARG A 528 -6.67 52.32 -82.58
C ARG A 528 -6.15 53.32 -81.55
N ASN A 529 -5.37 52.84 -80.60
CA ASN A 529 -4.79 53.62 -79.50
C ASN A 529 -5.78 54.58 -78.85
N ARG A 530 -6.98 54.09 -78.58
CA ARG A 530 -8.09 54.87 -78.00
C ARG A 530 -9.00 54.06 -77.14
N ILE A 531 -9.92 54.73 -76.52
CA ILE A 531 -10.96 54.18 -75.68
C ILE A 531 -12.31 54.45 -76.32
N GLU A 532 -13.15 53.43 -76.40
CA GLU A 532 -14.54 53.60 -76.80
C GLU A 532 -15.40 53.01 -75.68
N VAL A 533 -16.55 53.62 -75.41
CA VAL A 533 -17.54 53.19 -74.43
C VAL A 533 -18.70 52.57 -75.22
N SER A 534 -19.15 51.43 -74.73
CA SER A 534 -20.31 50.79 -75.30
C SER A 534 -21.54 51.74 -75.29
N ARG A 535 -22.32 51.69 -76.32
CA ARG A 535 -23.55 52.48 -76.39
C ARG A 535 -24.60 51.77 -75.62
N ALA A 536 -25.28 52.49 -74.66
CA ALA A 536 -26.39 51.91 -73.93
C ALA A 536 -27.45 51.46 -74.97
N LYS A 537 -27.81 50.16 -74.88
CA LYS A 537 -29.01 49.72 -75.61
C LYS A 537 -30.20 50.37 -74.91
N PRO A 538 -31.08 50.99 -75.62
CA PRO A 538 -32.38 51.45 -75.05
C PRO A 538 -33.03 50.24 -74.47
N ALA A 539 -33.56 50.37 -73.18
CA ALA A 539 -34.20 49.36 -72.43
C ALA A 539 -35.47 48.85 -73.14
#